data_036fac66bc128224179c3fd126da6890
#
_entry.id   036fac66bc128224179c3fd126da6890
#
_cell.length_a   1.000
_cell.length_b   1.000
_cell.length_c   1.000
_cell.angle_alpha   90.00
_cell.angle_beta   90.00
_cell.angle_gamma   90.00
#
_symmetry.space_group_name_H-M   'P 1'
#
loop_
_entity.id
_entity.type
_entity.pdbx_description
1 polymer ?
#
loop_
_entity_poly.entity_id
_entity_poly.type
_entity_poly.pdbx_seq_one_letter_code
_entity_poly.pdbx_strand_id
1 'polypeptide(L)'
;MQKLAFLDGKVDWDHFHALTLSDVSALKQAQEKTKIEPRFWDSGSGTASMFFFSYDYQDEKYRNLFRMPEFRKALSLAYNRADAQKSIYFNTGELTTGTLSPKAIEYNINDQGKAAYASWRDSANKYDPEAAKALLDKIGVKAGADGKRTFPDGSPLKITLDYKADAGQEHISKDELLAKDWQAIGLDATLNPHPPQGYDDDWKAGKIMSLTAWEVGDGPNHLVYPQWMAPIEETRWAPLEGRFYALRGTPKVSDKLEELTEKDKNPWERTPPRLEPDKGGPIEQIWALYDKSKVEPDPMKRNQLVWDMIKVHVDQGPFFMGTVANYPRIILVKEGLMNVPTHDDLTKWGLGGFVNPWIHPTPAVYEPGAWFFSNPDEHKA
;
A
#
# COMPACT_ATOMS: atom_id res chain seq x y z
N MET A 1 -2.19 8.55 23.96
CA MET A 1 -1.64 9.80 24.53
C MET A 1 -1.77 10.99 23.59
N GLN A 2 -1.35 10.93 22.34
CA GLN A 2 -1.42 12.08 21.39
C GLN A 2 -2.84 12.65 21.25
N LYS A 3 -3.86 11.81 21.00
CA LYS A 3 -5.26 12.27 20.89
C LYS A 3 -5.74 13.07 22.11
N LEU A 4 -5.33 12.67 23.32
CA LEU A 4 -5.66 13.42 24.53
C LEU A 4 -4.96 14.79 24.57
N ALA A 5 -3.70 14.86 24.10
CA ALA A 5 -2.99 16.14 24.02
C ALA A 5 -3.71 17.13 23.08
N PHE A 6 -4.31 16.66 21.99
CA PHE A 6 -5.13 17.50 21.11
C PHE A 6 -6.39 18.00 21.80
N LEU A 7 -7.12 17.10 22.46
CA LEU A 7 -8.35 17.45 23.18
C LEU A 7 -8.12 18.34 24.41
N ASP A 8 -6.87 18.37 24.90
CA ASP A 8 -6.41 19.27 25.97
C ASP A 8 -5.81 20.58 25.46
N GLY A 9 -5.73 20.77 24.14
CA GLY A 9 -5.17 21.99 23.54
C GLY A 9 -3.66 22.14 23.65
N LYS A 10 -2.92 21.05 23.89
CA LYS A 10 -1.45 21.02 24.12
C LYS A 10 -0.63 20.82 22.84
N VAL A 11 -1.21 21.08 21.67
CA VAL A 11 -0.57 20.89 20.38
C VAL A 11 -0.68 22.18 19.59
N ASP A 12 0.43 22.66 19.06
CA ASP A 12 0.45 23.83 18.19
C ASP A 12 0.30 23.47 16.74
N TRP A 13 0.91 22.37 16.33
CA TRP A 13 0.79 21.82 14.99
C TRP A 13 1.07 20.31 14.98
N ASP A 14 0.33 19.57 14.18
CA ASP A 14 0.59 18.14 13.93
C ASP A 14 0.04 17.70 12.57
N HIS A 15 0.75 16.76 11.93
CA HIS A 15 0.38 16.16 10.65
C HIS A 15 0.47 14.64 10.68
N PHE A 16 0.73 14.06 11.83
CA PHE A 16 1.12 12.66 11.94
C PHE A 16 -0.08 11.71 12.13
N HIS A 17 0.15 10.43 11.86
CA HIS A 17 -0.81 9.32 11.74
C HIS A 17 -1.71 9.00 12.95
N ALA A 18 -1.70 9.79 14.00
CA ALA A 18 -2.47 9.51 15.22
C ALA A 18 -3.98 9.71 15.08
N LEU A 19 -4.41 10.42 14.03
CA LEU A 19 -5.80 10.78 13.80
C LEU A 19 -6.33 10.15 12.51
N THR A 20 -7.55 9.68 12.59
CA THR A 20 -8.31 9.15 11.47
C THR A 20 -9.52 10.03 11.16
N LEU A 21 -10.14 9.87 10.02
CA LEU A 21 -11.34 10.64 9.65
C LEU A 21 -12.48 10.45 10.66
N SER A 22 -12.53 9.34 11.41
CA SER A 22 -13.50 9.14 12.49
C SER A 22 -13.33 10.12 13.67
N ASP A 23 -12.15 10.71 13.82
CA ASP A 23 -11.87 11.66 14.90
C ASP A 23 -12.37 13.10 14.62
N VAL A 24 -12.70 13.39 13.35
CA VAL A 24 -13.04 14.76 12.89
C VAL A 24 -14.17 15.39 13.69
N SER A 25 -15.22 14.63 14.01
CA SER A 25 -16.34 15.18 14.81
C SER A 25 -15.90 15.62 16.20
N ALA A 26 -15.10 14.80 16.88
CA ALA A 26 -14.57 15.13 18.20
C ALA A 26 -13.60 16.32 18.16
N LEU A 27 -12.75 16.40 17.14
CA LEU A 27 -11.83 17.52 16.94
C LEU A 27 -12.57 18.83 16.71
N LYS A 28 -13.60 18.83 15.85
CA LYS A 28 -14.43 20.01 15.58
C LYS A 28 -15.21 20.48 16.83
N GLN A 29 -15.74 19.53 17.62
CA GLN A 29 -16.41 19.87 18.88
C GLN A 29 -15.44 20.47 19.91
N ALA A 30 -14.19 19.99 19.93
CA ALA A 30 -13.17 20.52 20.85
C ALA A 30 -12.55 21.85 20.39
N GLN A 31 -12.71 22.23 19.13
CA GLN A 31 -12.01 23.35 18.49
C GLN A 31 -12.19 24.69 19.26
N GLU A 32 -13.41 24.99 19.69
CA GLU A 32 -13.69 26.24 20.44
C GLU A 32 -12.88 26.30 21.74
N LYS A 33 -12.81 25.17 22.46
CA LYS A 33 -12.07 25.07 23.74
C LYS A 33 -10.56 25.02 23.52
N THR A 34 -10.10 24.22 22.58
CA THR A 34 -8.67 23.93 22.38
C THR A 34 -7.95 24.98 21.57
N LYS A 35 -8.71 25.77 20.79
CA LYS A 35 -8.17 26.70 19.80
C LYS A 35 -7.28 26.01 18.75
N ILE A 36 -7.62 24.76 18.41
CA ILE A 36 -6.94 23.97 17.37
C ILE A 36 -7.92 23.72 16.22
N GLU A 37 -7.54 24.16 15.02
CA GLU A 37 -8.31 23.97 13.79
C GLU A 37 -7.89 22.68 13.11
N PRO A 38 -8.80 21.72 12.84
CA PRO A 38 -8.51 20.61 11.95
C PRO A 38 -8.60 21.08 10.49
N ARG A 39 -7.48 21.00 9.77
CA ARG A 39 -7.38 21.21 8.32
C ARG A 39 -7.24 19.88 7.60
N PHE A 40 -7.54 19.86 6.32
CA PHE A 40 -7.48 18.66 5.50
C PHE A 40 -6.54 18.90 4.32
N TRP A 41 -5.49 18.06 4.23
CA TRP A 41 -4.58 18.07 3.11
C TRP A 41 -4.71 16.75 2.35
N ASP A 42 -4.31 16.72 1.08
CA ASP A 42 -4.25 15.47 0.32
C ASP A 42 -3.21 14.52 0.93
N SER A 43 -3.54 13.26 1.10
CA SER A 43 -2.57 12.27 1.60
C SER A 43 -1.50 11.94 0.56
N GLY A 44 -1.81 12.08 -0.73
CA GLY A 44 -0.98 11.53 -1.78
C GLY A 44 -0.88 10.00 -1.79
N SER A 45 -1.68 9.33 -0.96
CA SER A 45 -1.71 7.87 -0.91
C SER A 45 -2.26 7.27 -2.21
N GLY A 46 -1.66 6.18 -2.67
CA GLY A 46 -2.15 5.40 -3.81
C GLY A 46 -3.11 4.27 -3.42
N THR A 47 -3.31 4.00 -2.13
CA THR A 47 -4.02 2.81 -1.67
C THR A 47 -4.95 3.01 -0.49
N ALA A 48 -4.69 3.97 0.40
CA ALA A 48 -5.12 3.92 1.80
C ALA A 48 -4.65 2.61 2.47
N SER A 49 -5.37 2.09 3.47
CA SER A 49 -5.02 0.77 4.04
C SER A 49 -5.02 -0.30 2.95
N MET A 50 -3.89 -0.97 2.75
CA MET A 50 -3.76 -1.99 1.71
C MET A 50 -3.73 -3.40 2.27
N PHE A 51 -3.93 -4.36 1.37
CA PHE A 51 -3.81 -5.79 1.59
C PHE A 51 -2.97 -6.42 0.48
N PHE A 52 -2.14 -7.40 0.81
CA PHE A 52 -1.43 -8.21 -0.19
C PHE A 52 -1.07 -9.59 0.35
N PHE A 53 -1.01 -10.56 -0.55
CA PHE A 53 -0.48 -11.89 -0.23
C PHE A 53 1.04 -11.89 -0.30
N SER A 54 1.66 -12.80 0.44
CA SER A 54 3.05 -13.17 0.21
C SER A 54 3.16 -13.91 -1.12
N TYR A 55 3.77 -13.25 -2.10
CA TYR A 55 4.05 -13.84 -3.41
C TYR A 55 5.00 -15.05 -3.30
N ASP A 56 5.79 -15.07 -2.22
CA ASP A 56 6.79 -16.09 -1.89
C ASP A 56 6.38 -16.92 -0.67
N TYR A 57 5.09 -17.10 -0.45
CA TYR A 57 4.62 -17.91 0.69
C TYR A 57 5.21 -19.32 0.63
N GLN A 58 5.66 -19.84 1.80
CA GLN A 58 6.37 -21.13 1.86
C GLN A 58 5.54 -22.32 1.40
N ASP A 59 4.22 -22.32 1.64
CA ASP A 59 3.33 -23.38 1.14
C ASP A 59 3.18 -23.26 -0.38
N GLU A 60 3.70 -24.24 -1.10
CA GLU A 60 3.75 -24.25 -2.55
C GLU A 60 2.37 -24.17 -3.20
N LYS A 61 1.39 -24.83 -2.62
CA LYS A 61 0.03 -24.87 -3.15
C LYS A 61 -0.63 -23.50 -3.10
N TYR A 62 -0.52 -22.82 -1.97
CA TYR A 62 -0.97 -21.43 -1.80
C TYR A 62 -0.14 -20.47 -2.64
N ARG A 63 1.17 -20.60 -2.64
CA ARG A 63 2.07 -19.77 -3.46
C ARG A 63 1.70 -19.83 -4.93
N ASN A 64 1.47 -21.02 -5.47
CA ASN A 64 1.06 -21.19 -6.87
C ASN A 64 -0.28 -20.49 -7.14
N LEU A 65 -1.23 -20.58 -6.22
CA LEU A 65 -2.50 -19.87 -6.33
C LEU A 65 -2.34 -18.35 -6.26
N PHE A 66 -1.55 -17.84 -5.31
CA PHE A 66 -1.30 -16.41 -5.14
C PHE A 66 -0.55 -15.79 -6.32
N ARG A 67 0.23 -16.57 -7.06
CA ARG A 67 0.92 -16.16 -8.27
C ARG A 67 0.02 -16.07 -9.51
N MET A 68 -1.19 -16.65 -9.47
CA MET A 68 -2.15 -16.56 -10.57
C MET A 68 -2.80 -15.16 -10.63
N PRO A 69 -2.68 -14.42 -11.74
CA PRO A 69 -3.34 -13.11 -11.87
C PRO A 69 -4.86 -13.22 -11.74
N GLU A 70 -5.47 -14.29 -12.28
CA GLU A 70 -6.91 -14.51 -12.19
C GLU A 70 -7.38 -14.61 -10.76
N PHE A 71 -6.63 -15.29 -9.87
CA PHE A 71 -6.98 -15.37 -8.45
C PHE A 71 -6.98 -13.98 -7.80
N ARG A 72 -5.90 -13.23 -7.95
CA ARG A 72 -5.79 -11.89 -7.37
C ARG A 72 -6.82 -10.91 -7.94
N LYS A 73 -7.07 -10.96 -9.25
CA LYS A 73 -8.12 -10.16 -9.90
C LYS A 73 -9.51 -10.52 -9.38
N ALA A 74 -9.81 -11.82 -9.20
CA ALA A 74 -11.08 -12.26 -8.63
C ALA A 74 -11.30 -11.67 -7.24
N LEU A 75 -10.31 -11.75 -6.36
CA LEU A 75 -10.40 -11.18 -5.01
C LEU A 75 -10.58 -9.67 -5.02
N SER A 76 -9.91 -8.98 -5.93
CA SER A 76 -10.03 -7.54 -6.08
C SER A 76 -11.40 -7.12 -6.61
N LEU A 77 -11.98 -7.86 -7.57
CA LEU A 77 -13.33 -7.61 -8.10
C LEU A 77 -14.42 -7.95 -7.08
N ALA A 78 -14.17 -8.90 -6.18
CA ALA A 78 -15.11 -9.23 -5.10
C ALA A 78 -15.13 -8.18 -3.98
N TYR A 79 -14.11 -7.33 -3.87
CA TYR A 79 -14.03 -6.32 -2.82
C TYR A 79 -14.89 -5.10 -3.13
N ASN A 80 -15.92 -4.85 -2.29
CA ASN A 80 -16.78 -3.68 -2.41
C ASN A 80 -16.12 -2.43 -1.83
N ARG A 81 -15.25 -1.82 -2.61
CA ARG A 81 -14.53 -0.61 -2.23
C ARG A 81 -15.43 0.58 -1.93
N ALA A 82 -16.62 0.64 -2.53
CA ALA A 82 -17.57 1.73 -2.26
C ALA A 82 -18.12 1.65 -0.83
N ASP A 83 -18.37 0.44 -0.30
CA ASP A 83 -18.76 0.27 1.09
C ASP A 83 -17.64 0.67 2.05
N ALA A 84 -16.39 0.30 1.73
CA ALA A 84 -15.24 0.70 2.53
C ALA A 84 -14.97 2.23 2.43
N GLN A 85 -15.08 2.82 1.24
CA GLN A 85 -14.98 4.27 1.06
C GLN A 85 -16.01 5.01 1.93
N LYS A 86 -17.25 4.52 1.95
CA LYS A 86 -18.31 5.12 2.75
C LYS A 86 -18.08 4.97 4.25
N SER A 87 -17.77 3.76 4.72
CA SER A 87 -17.73 3.42 6.14
C SER A 87 -16.44 3.81 6.84
N ILE A 88 -15.30 3.74 6.14
CA ILE A 88 -13.96 4.00 6.69
C ILE A 88 -13.44 5.38 6.28
N TYR A 89 -13.67 5.76 5.02
CA TYR A 89 -13.10 6.99 4.43
C TYR A 89 -14.14 8.10 4.21
N PHE A 90 -15.38 7.94 4.71
CA PHE A 90 -16.44 8.97 4.73
C PHE A 90 -16.73 9.57 3.33
N ASN A 91 -16.75 8.73 2.30
CA ASN A 91 -16.91 9.06 0.88
C ASN A 91 -15.80 10.01 0.34
N THR A 92 -14.60 9.98 0.93
CA THR A 92 -13.44 10.74 0.45
C THR A 92 -12.49 9.85 -0.33
N GLY A 93 -11.56 10.48 -1.07
CA GLY A 93 -10.61 9.78 -1.92
C GLY A 93 -11.25 9.22 -3.21
N GLU A 94 -10.42 8.62 -4.04
CA GLU A 94 -10.80 8.03 -5.33
C GLU A 94 -10.65 6.51 -5.26
N LEU A 95 -11.65 5.73 -5.69
CA LEU A 95 -11.56 4.27 -5.69
C LEU A 95 -10.37 3.81 -6.53
N THR A 96 -9.62 2.82 -6.01
CA THR A 96 -8.39 2.34 -6.66
C THR A 96 -8.22 0.83 -6.48
N THR A 97 -7.67 0.17 -7.50
CA THR A 97 -7.16 -1.20 -7.36
C THR A 97 -6.01 -1.24 -6.34
N GLY A 98 -5.17 -0.21 -6.35
CA GLY A 98 -3.96 -0.04 -5.57
C GLY A 98 -2.84 0.44 -6.51
N THR A 99 -2.39 1.68 -6.31
CA THR A 99 -1.33 2.31 -7.11
C THR A 99 -0.26 2.90 -6.20
N LEU A 100 0.75 3.51 -6.77
CA LEU A 100 1.59 4.47 -6.08
C LEU A 100 0.90 5.85 -6.05
N SER A 101 1.57 6.85 -5.48
CA SER A 101 0.96 8.18 -5.31
C SER A 101 0.40 8.76 -6.61
N PRO A 102 -0.86 9.19 -6.65
CA PRO A 102 -1.42 9.88 -7.83
C PRO A 102 -0.75 11.23 -8.13
N LYS A 103 0.03 11.75 -7.17
CA LYS A 103 0.80 13.01 -7.31
C LYS A 103 2.15 12.81 -8.00
N ALA A 104 2.54 11.58 -8.34
CA ALA A 104 3.82 11.30 -8.95
C ALA A 104 3.96 12.00 -10.33
N ILE A 105 5.17 12.49 -10.59
CA ILE A 105 5.48 13.24 -11.81
C ILE A 105 5.23 12.39 -13.06
N GLU A 106 5.51 11.11 -13.00
CA GLU A 106 5.33 10.16 -14.09
C GLU A 106 3.88 10.08 -14.58
N TYR A 107 2.91 10.38 -13.71
CA TYR A 107 1.48 10.43 -14.09
C TYR A 107 1.04 11.79 -14.58
N ASN A 108 1.71 12.85 -14.13
CA ASN A 108 1.25 14.22 -14.32
C ASN A 108 2.02 14.99 -15.42
N ILE A 109 3.02 14.36 -16.04
CA ILE A 109 3.86 15.01 -17.04
C ILE A 109 3.16 15.24 -18.39
N ASN A 110 2.26 14.33 -18.77
CA ASN A 110 1.49 14.39 -20.01
C ASN A 110 0.28 13.45 -19.99
N ASP A 111 -0.48 13.40 -21.07
CA ASP A 111 -1.68 12.57 -21.18
C ASP A 111 -1.38 11.06 -21.19
N GLN A 112 -0.20 10.65 -21.68
CA GLN A 112 0.22 9.25 -21.62
C GLN A 112 0.46 8.80 -20.16
N GLY A 113 1.08 9.65 -19.34
CA GLY A 113 1.25 9.39 -17.91
C GLY A 113 -0.10 9.29 -17.17
N LYS A 114 -1.04 10.20 -17.47
CA LYS A 114 -2.40 10.14 -16.92
C LYS A 114 -3.13 8.86 -17.32
N ALA A 115 -2.98 8.43 -18.58
CA ALA A 115 -3.57 7.19 -19.06
C ALA A 115 -2.95 5.96 -18.41
N ALA A 116 -1.63 5.94 -18.18
CA ALA A 116 -0.94 4.86 -17.46
C ALA A 116 -1.45 4.76 -16.02
N TYR A 117 -1.58 5.89 -15.30
CA TYR A 117 -2.17 5.92 -13.97
C TYR A 117 -3.60 5.37 -13.96
N ALA A 118 -4.47 5.90 -14.83
CA ALA A 118 -5.87 5.48 -14.92
C ALA A 118 -5.98 3.98 -15.21
N SER A 119 -5.16 3.44 -16.12
CA SER A 119 -5.15 2.01 -16.43
C SER A 119 -4.81 1.14 -15.21
N TRP A 120 -3.90 1.58 -14.35
CA TRP A 120 -3.55 0.88 -13.14
C TRP A 120 -4.61 1.02 -12.05
N ARG A 121 -5.03 2.25 -11.77
CA ARG A 121 -6.09 2.56 -10.81
C ARG A 121 -7.35 1.72 -11.05
N ASP A 122 -7.75 1.59 -12.32
CA ASP A 122 -9.02 0.98 -12.70
C ASP A 122 -8.90 -0.50 -13.10
N SER A 123 -7.71 -1.09 -13.03
CA SER A 123 -7.43 -2.44 -13.56
C SER A 123 -8.30 -3.55 -12.94
N ALA A 124 -8.68 -3.42 -11.66
CA ALA A 124 -9.51 -4.38 -10.95
C ALA A 124 -10.25 -3.74 -9.75
N ASN A 125 -10.65 -2.46 -9.85
CA ASN A 125 -11.33 -1.74 -8.75
C ASN A 125 -12.86 -1.83 -8.80
N LYS A 126 -13.44 -2.28 -9.92
CA LYS A 126 -14.88 -2.44 -10.05
C LYS A 126 -15.38 -3.57 -9.16
N TYR A 127 -16.44 -3.32 -8.39
CA TYR A 127 -17.13 -4.39 -7.66
C TYR A 127 -17.96 -5.24 -8.63
N ASP A 128 -17.56 -6.50 -8.80
CA ASP A 128 -18.21 -7.45 -9.70
C ASP A 128 -18.02 -8.90 -9.20
N PRO A 129 -18.79 -9.30 -8.17
CA PRO A 129 -18.67 -10.62 -7.55
C PRO A 129 -18.96 -11.78 -8.51
N GLU A 130 -19.77 -11.57 -9.56
CA GLU A 130 -20.05 -12.62 -10.54
C GLU A 130 -18.86 -12.83 -11.48
N ALA A 131 -18.21 -11.75 -11.93
CA ALA A 131 -16.94 -11.87 -12.65
C ALA A 131 -15.84 -12.50 -11.78
N ALA A 132 -15.81 -12.18 -10.47
CA ALA A 132 -14.88 -12.80 -9.52
C ALA A 132 -15.09 -14.31 -9.42
N LYS A 133 -16.34 -14.78 -9.27
CA LYS A 133 -16.68 -16.21 -9.26
C LYS A 133 -16.26 -16.90 -10.55
N ALA A 134 -16.54 -16.28 -11.71
CA ALA A 134 -16.15 -16.83 -13.02
C ALA A 134 -14.64 -16.98 -13.17
N LEU A 135 -13.84 -16.02 -12.68
CA LEU A 135 -12.38 -16.13 -12.68
C LEU A 135 -11.88 -17.28 -11.78
N LEU A 136 -12.47 -17.44 -10.59
CA LEU A 136 -12.12 -18.56 -9.70
C LEU A 136 -12.49 -19.91 -10.32
N ASP A 137 -13.66 -20.01 -10.93
CA ASP A 137 -14.10 -21.23 -11.62
C ASP A 137 -13.17 -21.59 -12.80
N LYS A 138 -12.70 -20.58 -13.55
CA LYS A 138 -11.77 -20.75 -14.68
C LYS A 138 -10.45 -21.40 -14.24
N ILE A 139 -9.93 -21.04 -13.06
CA ILE A 139 -8.68 -21.59 -12.51
C ILE A 139 -8.90 -22.86 -11.67
N GLY A 140 -10.12 -23.42 -11.67
CA GLY A 140 -10.45 -24.64 -10.96
C GLY A 140 -10.76 -24.49 -9.48
N VAL A 141 -10.79 -23.26 -8.95
CA VAL A 141 -11.18 -22.96 -7.56
C VAL A 141 -12.71 -22.92 -7.50
N LYS A 142 -13.35 -24.08 -7.46
CA LYS A 142 -14.80 -24.27 -7.58
C LYS A 142 -15.48 -24.39 -6.22
N ALA A 143 -16.75 -23.96 -6.14
CA ALA A 143 -17.57 -24.18 -4.98
C ALA A 143 -18.01 -25.65 -4.86
N GLY A 144 -17.86 -26.22 -3.66
CA GLY A 144 -18.38 -27.53 -3.31
C GLY A 144 -19.88 -27.48 -2.99
N ALA A 145 -20.44 -28.63 -2.57
CA ALA A 145 -21.85 -28.77 -2.22
C ALA A 145 -22.27 -27.90 -1.02
N ASP A 146 -21.31 -27.55 -0.15
CA ASP A 146 -21.47 -26.66 1.00
C ASP A 146 -21.34 -25.16 0.65
N GLY A 147 -21.12 -24.85 -0.64
CA GLY A 147 -20.89 -23.49 -1.14
C GLY A 147 -19.48 -22.97 -0.93
N LYS A 148 -18.60 -23.70 -0.23
CA LYS A 148 -17.20 -23.30 -0.03
C LYS A 148 -16.35 -23.69 -1.21
N ARG A 149 -15.43 -22.81 -1.58
CA ARG A 149 -14.47 -23.06 -2.64
C ARG A 149 -13.28 -23.87 -2.15
N THR A 150 -12.80 -24.77 -3.02
CA THR A 150 -11.66 -25.65 -2.75
C THR A 150 -10.54 -25.39 -3.75
N PHE A 151 -9.36 -25.89 -3.46
CA PHE A 151 -8.31 -26.04 -4.46
C PHE A 151 -8.78 -26.93 -5.63
N PRO A 152 -8.14 -26.87 -6.80
CA PRO A 152 -8.51 -27.70 -7.95
C PRO A 152 -8.50 -29.21 -7.67
N ASP A 153 -7.72 -29.67 -6.70
CA ASP A 153 -7.66 -31.06 -6.26
C ASP A 153 -8.74 -31.43 -5.22
N GLY A 154 -9.65 -30.51 -4.90
CA GLY A 154 -10.73 -30.70 -3.93
C GLY A 154 -10.35 -30.51 -2.47
N SER A 155 -9.08 -30.22 -2.17
CA SER A 155 -8.68 -29.97 -0.79
C SER A 155 -9.18 -28.60 -0.28
N PRO A 156 -9.39 -28.42 1.03
CA PRO A 156 -9.89 -27.17 1.62
C PRO A 156 -8.99 -25.98 1.31
N LEU A 157 -9.60 -24.88 0.86
CA LEU A 157 -8.94 -23.60 0.64
C LEU A 157 -9.36 -22.62 1.75
N LYS A 158 -8.42 -22.29 2.63
CA LYS A 158 -8.61 -21.30 3.69
C LYS A 158 -7.72 -20.11 3.45
N ILE A 159 -8.29 -18.92 3.50
CA ILE A 159 -7.57 -17.65 3.35
C ILE A 159 -7.51 -16.96 4.69
N THR A 160 -6.32 -16.65 5.18
CA THR A 160 -6.14 -15.81 6.36
C THR A 160 -5.76 -14.39 5.97
N LEU A 161 -6.44 -13.43 6.58
CA LEU A 161 -6.07 -12.03 6.52
C LEU A 161 -5.21 -11.76 7.75
N ASP A 162 -3.91 -11.86 7.55
CA ASP A 162 -2.92 -11.76 8.63
C ASP A 162 -2.57 -10.30 8.91
N TYR A 163 -2.56 -9.91 10.17
CA TYR A 163 -2.19 -8.57 10.60
C TYR A 163 -1.60 -8.57 12.01
N LYS A 164 -0.85 -7.53 12.35
CA LYS A 164 -0.36 -7.34 13.73
C LYS A 164 -1.51 -7.01 14.67
N ALA A 165 -1.59 -7.66 15.82
CA ALA A 165 -2.68 -7.48 16.79
C ALA A 165 -2.81 -6.04 17.31
N ASP A 166 -1.78 -5.21 17.19
CA ASP A 166 -1.78 -3.79 17.51
C ASP A 166 -2.05 -2.87 16.29
N ALA A 167 -2.48 -3.44 15.16
CA ALA A 167 -2.86 -2.67 13.97
C ALA A 167 -3.99 -1.66 14.28
N GLY A 168 -3.94 -0.51 13.62
CA GLY A 168 -4.98 0.50 13.76
C GLY A 168 -6.37 0.02 13.27
N GLN A 169 -7.43 0.59 13.85
CA GLN A 169 -8.82 0.18 13.55
C GLN A 169 -9.16 0.29 12.06
N GLU A 170 -8.59 1.25 11.35
CA GLU A 170 -8.77 1.37 9.89
C GLU A 170 -8.39 0.08 9.15
N HIS A 171 -7.25 -0.51 9.50
CA HIS A 171 -6.76 -1.74 8.89
C HIS A 171 -7.66 -2.92 9.20
N ILE A 172 -8.08 -3.05 10.46
CA ILE A 172 -8.96 -4.14 10.92
C ILE A 172 -10.32 -4.03 10.24
N SER A 173 -10.94 -2.85 10.23
CA SER A 173 -12.24 -2.63 9.58
C SER A 173 -12.21 -2.90 8.08
N LYS A 174 -11.11 -2.57 7.40
CA LYS A 174 -10.93 -2.91 5.99
C LYS A 174 -10.84 -4.43 5.81
N ASP A 175 -10.12 -5.15 6.66
CA ASP A 175 -9.99 -6.61 6.57
C ASP A 175 -11.30 -7.33 6.89
N GLU A 176 -12.10 -6.81 7.82
CA GLU A 176 -13.46 -7.32 8.08
C GLU A 176 -14.35 -7.24 6.82
N LEU A 177 -14.28 -6.12 6.09
CA LEU A 177 -15.00 -5.97 4.82
C LEU A 177 -14.48 -6.91 3.74
N LEU A 178 -13.16 -7.03 3.60
CA LEU A 178 -12.54 -7.97 2.66
C LEU A 178 -12.98 -9.42 2.95
N ALA A 179 -12.88 -9.86 4.21
CA ALA A 179 -13.27 -11.21 4.61
C ALA A 179 -14.75 -11.47 4.30
N LYS A 180 -15.64 -10.53 4.66
CA LYS A 180 -17.08 -10.60 4.36
C LYS A 180 -17.33 -10.75 2.85
N ASP A 181 -16.71 -9.93 2.04
CA ASP A 181 -16.91 -9.91 0.60
C ASP A 181 -16.36 -11.17 -0.07
N TRP A 182 -15.22 -11.68 0.40
CA TRP A 182 -14.67 -12.95 -0.09
C TRP A 182 -15.47 -14.17 0.36
N GLN A 183 -16.04 -14.14 1.56
CA GLN A 183 -16.99 -15.18 2.00
C GLN A 183 -18.26 -15.20 1.13
N ALA A 184 -18.74 -14.04 0.67
CA ALA A 184 -19.90 -13.93 -0.21
C ALA A 184 -19.68 -14.57 -1.60
N ILE A 185 -18.45 -14.77 -2.02
CA ILE A 185 -18.11 -15.51 -3.25
C ILE A 185 -17.67 -16.96 -3.00
N GLY A 186 -17.83 -17.44 -1.76
CA GLY A 186 -17.59 -18.82 -1.37
C GLY A 186 -16.19 -19.13 -0.84
N LEU A 187 -15.33 -18.15 -0.58
CA LEU A 187 -14.03 -18.39 0.04
C LEU A 187 -14.14 -18.50 1.57
N ASP A 188 -13.38 -19.40 2.17
CA ASP A 188 -13.25 -19.51 3.62
C ASP A 188 -12.18 -18.50 4.10
N ALA A 189 -12.58 -17.23 4.21
CA ALA A 189 -11.70 -16.11 4.56
C ALA A 189 -11.92 -15.71 6.03
N THR A 190 -10.83 -15.60 6.79
CA THR A 190 -10.88 -15.26 8.23
C THR A 190 -9.76 -14.32 8.63
N LEU A 191 -10.03 -13.45 9.61
CA LEU A 191 -9.03 -12.58 10.21
C LEU A 191 -8.10 -13.39 11.10
N ASN A 192 -6.81 -13.08 11.07
CA ASN A 192 -5.80 -13.79 11.84
C ASN A 192 -4.79 -12.79 12.47
N PRO A 193 -5.09 -12.27 13.68
CA PRO A 193 -4.16 -11.37 14.38
C PRO A 193 -2.94 -12.12 14.90
N HIS A 194 -1.76 -11.57 14.65
CA HIS A 194 -0.48 -12.07 15.13
C HIS A 194 0.14 -11.18 16.21
N PRO A 195 0.91 -11.73 17.14
CA PRO A 195 1.75 -10.93 18.02
C PRO A 195 2.67 -10.03 17.19
N PRO A 196 2.84 -8.73 17.54
CA PRO A 196 3.74 -7.83 16.80
C PRO A 196 5.20 -8.30 16.79
N GLN A 197 5.64 -8.98 17.88
CA GLN A 197 7.00 -9.53 17.98
C GLN A 197 7.18 -10.68 16.99
N GLY A 198 8.22 -10.59 16.18
CA GLY A 198 8.58 -11.61 15.20
C GLY A 198 7.76 -11.60 13.90
N TYR A 199 6.66 -10.86 13.84
CA TYR A 199 5.80 -10.82 12.65
C TYR A 199 6.56 -10.41 11.38
N ASP A 200 7.38 -9.37 11.47
CA ASP A 200 8.15 -8.88 10.32
C ASP A 200 9.23 -9.88 9.88
N ASP A 201 9.81 -10.61 10.81
CA ASP A 201 10.80 -11.65 10.51
C ASP A 201 10.14 -12.87 9.85
N ASP A 202 8.97 -13.27 10.35
CA ASP A 202 8.19 -14.36 9.74
C ASP A 202 7.66 -13.97 8.35
N TRP A 203 7.27 -12.69 8.15
CA TRP A 203 6.95 -12.16 6.82
C TRP A 203 8.14 -12.29 5.86
N LYS A 204 9.30 -11.76 6.27
CA LYS A 204 10.54 -11.81 5.48
C LYS A 204 11.04 -13.23 5.22
N ALA A 205 10.61 -14.18 6.04
CA ALA A 205 10.89 -15.60 5.86
C ALA A 205 9.84 -16.34 5.02
N GLY A 206 8.81 -15.64 4.50
CA GLY A 206 7.73 -16.24 3.70
C GLY A 206 6.81 -17.18 4.47
N LYS A 207 6.71 -17.03 5.79
CA LYS A 207 5.86 -17.87 6.67
C LYS A 207 4.46 -17.29 6.90
N ILE A 208 4.23 -16.02 6.60
CA ILE A 208 2.95 -15.33 6.74
C ILE A 208 2.26 -15.31 5.38
N MET A 209 0.96 -15.67 5.36
CA MET A 209 0.19 -15.81 4.12
C MET A 209 -0.11 -14.45 3.47
N SER A 210 -0.52 -13.49 4.27
CA SER A 210 -0.92 -12.17 3.81
C SER A 210 -0.46 -11.09 4.77
N LEU A 211 -0.53 -9.85 4.34
CA LEU A 211 -0.20 -8.70 5.17
C LEU A 211 -1.17 -7.57 4.90
N THR A 212 -1.72 -7.03 5.98
CA THR A 212 -2.37 -5.75 6.01
C THR A 212 -1.36 -4.71 6.49
N ALA A 213 -1.16 -3.70 5.67
CA ALA A 213 -0.17 -2.68 5.92
C ALA A 213 -0.76 -1.29 5.73
N TRP A 214 0.11 -0.32 6.04
CA TRP A 214 -0.13 1.09 5.82
C TRP A 214 -0.54 1.39 4.38
N GLU A 215 -0.70 2.63 4.07
CA GLU A 215 -0.87 3.14 2.73
C GLU A 215 0.44 3.13 1.93
N VAL A 216 0.33 3.06 0.62
CA VAL A 216 1.41 3.44 -0.28
C VAL A 216 1.31 4.93 -0.53
N GLY A 217 2.17 5.68 0.13
CA GLY A 217 2.24 7.14 0.01
C GLY A 217 3.58 7.58 -0.58
N ASP A 218 4.07 6.87 -1.57
CA ASP A 218 5.37 7.12 -2.16
C ASP A 218 5.36 8.40 -2.99
N GLY A 219 6.32 9.20 -2.75
CA GLY A 219 6.56 10.54 -3.22
C GLY A 219 6.25 10.95 -4.65
N PRO A 220 6.75 12.10 -5.07
CA PRO A 220 6.46 12.66 -6.40
C PRO A 220 7.17 11.90 -7.52
N ASN A 221 7.96 10.86 -7.23
CA ASN A 221 8.75 10.12 -8.19
C ASN A 221 8.88 8.65 -7.77
N HIS A 222 8.42 7.74 -8.62
CA HIS A 222 8.42 6.30 -8.32
C HIS A 222 9.82 5.71 -8.13
N LEU A 223 10.83 6.27 -8.75
CA LEU A 223 12.19 5.76 -8.67
C LEU A 223 12.92 6.20 -7.40
N VAL A 224 12.36 7.12 -6.62
CA VAL A 224 12.91 7.52 -5.31
C VAL A 224 12.58 6.47 -4.25
N TYR A 225 11.38 5.87 -4.31
CA TYR A 225 10.96 4.81 -3.39
C TYR A 225 10.23 3.69 -4.14
N PRO A 226 10.95 2.89 -4.94
CA PRO A 226 10.35 1.99 -5.92
C PRO A 226 9.86 0.65 -5.36
N GLN A 227 10.03 0.36 -4.07
CA GLN A 227 9.86 -0.96 -3.47
C GLN A 227 8.46 -1.57 -3.64
N TRP A 228 7.44 -0.73 -3.78
CA TRP A 228 6.08 -1.20 -4.03
C TRP A 228 5.85 -1.57 -5.50
N MET A 229 6.46 -0.80 -6.41
CA MET A 229 6.39 -1.07 -7.84
C MET A 229 7.30 -2.25 -8.22
N ALA A 230 8.53 -2.27 -7.70
CA ALA A 230 9.51 -3.30 -7.93
C ALA A 230 9.92 -3.94 -6.59
N PRO A 231 9.70 -5.24 -6.36
CA PRO A 231 10.10 -5.91 -5.14
C PRO A 231 11.62 -6.07 -5.13
N ILE A 232 12.31 -5.07 -4.62
CA ILE A 232 13.78 -4.98 -4.60
C ILE A 232 14.37 -5.13 -3.20
N GLU A 233 13.51 -5.44 -2.21
CA GLU A 233 13.88 -5.69 -0.81
C GLU A 233 12.81 -6.54 -0.11
N GLU A 234 13.07 -6.99 1.12
CA GLU A 234 12.30 -8.04 1.80
C GLU A 234 11.03 -7.60 2.52
N THR A 235 10.63 -6.34 2.43
CA THR A 235 9.50 -5.82 3.24
C THR A 235 8.19 -5.70 2.47
N ARG A 236 8.19 -6.02 1.16
CA ARG A 236 7.03 -5.85 0.28
C ARG A 236 6.44 -7.21 -0.12
N TRP A 237 5.59 -7.21 -1.14
CA TRP A 237 4.75 -8.35 -1.54
C TRP A 237 5.50 -9.61 -2.02
N ALA A 238 6.79 -9.50 -2.36
CA ALA A 238 7.65 -10.64 -2.70
C ALA A 238 8.94 -10.60 -1.86
N PRO A 239 8.88 -10.99 -0.58
CA PRO A 239 9.98 -10.77 0.35
C PRO A 239 11.27 -11.57 0.04
N LEU A 240 11.16 -12.82 -0.41
CA LEU A 240 12.32 -13.65 -0.70
C LEU A 240 12.96 -13.27 -2.04
N GLU A 241 12.16 -13.00 -3.07
CA GLU A 241 12.65 -12.50 -4.34
C GLU A 241 13.24 -11.10 -4.19
N GLY A 242 12.59 -10.21 -3.42
CA GLY A 242 13.13 -8.90 -3.09
C GLY A 242 14.48 -8.97 -2.38
N ARG A 243 14.64 -9.91 -1.46
CA ARG A 243 15.93 -10.16 -0.80
C ARG A 243 16.96 -10.68 -1.77
N PHE A 244 16.58 -11.58 -2.67
CA PHE A 244 17.50 -12.03 -3.73
C PHE A 244 18.00 -10.86 -4.57
N TYR A 245 17.09 -9.96 -4.98
CA TYR A 245 17.48 -8.74 -5.70
C TYR A 245 18.45 -7.88 -4.89
N ALA A 246 18.14 -7.60 -3.63
CA ALA A 246 18.97 -6.75 -2.77
C ALA A 246 20.38 -7.33 -2.52
N LEU A 247 20.50 -8.65 -2.54
CA LEU A 247 21.77 -9.33 -2.30
C LEU A 247 22.60 -9.55 -3.58
N ARG A 248 21.98 -9.51 -4.77
CA ARG A 248 22.69 -9.72 -6.03
C ARG A 248 23.80 -8.65 -6.21
N GLY A 249 24.98 -9.07 -6.64
CA GLY A 249 26.13 -8.18 -6.76
C GLY A 249 26.81 -7.78 -5.46
N THR A 250 26.36 -8.28 -4.31
CA THR A 250 27.07 -8.13 -3.05
C THR A 250 28.05 -9.29 -2.84
N PRO A 251 29.05 -9.18 -1.94
CA PRO A 251 29.92 -10.29 -1.60
C PRO A 251 29.22 -11.54 -1.08
N LYS A 252 27.97 -11.39 -0.59
CA LYS A 252 27.11 -12.50 -0.14
C LYS A 252 26.42 -13.23 -1.29
N VAL A 253 26.35 -12.60 -2.46
CA VAL A 253 25.62 -13.05 -3.66
C VAL A 253 26.43 -12.70 -4.93
N SER A 254 27.76 -12.67 -4.85
CA SER A 254 28.67 -12.44 -5.99
C SER A 254 28.72 -13.66 -6.94
N ASP A 255 29.65 -13.67 -7.90
CA ASP A 255 29.89 -14.78 -8.86
C ASP A 255 30.20 -16.13 -8.18
N LYS A 256 30.54 -16.12 -6.88
CA LYS A 256 30.49 -17.27 -5.98
C LYS A 256 29.10 -17.53 -5.39
N LEU A 257 28.05 -16.90 -5.96
CA LEU A 257 26.67 -17.08 -5.55
C LEU A 257 26.30 -18.57 -5.52
N GLU A 258 26.81 -19.33 -6.46
CA GLU A 258 26.59 -20.78 -6.56
C GLU A 258 27.18 -21.55 -5.39
N GLU A 259 28.31 -21.13 -4.86
CA GLU A 259 28.91 -21.71 -3.62
C GLU A 259 28.25 -21.18 -2.34
N LEU A 260 27.78 -19.92 -2.38
CA LEU A 260 27.17 -19.24 -1.22
C LEU A 260 25.65 -19.40 -1.18
N THR A 261 25.02 -19.83 -2.29
CA THR A 261 23.56 -19.77 -2.43
C THR A 261 22.84 -20.91 -1.77
N GLU A 262 23.57 -21.93 -1.31
CA GLU A 262 22.86 -23.07 -0.76
C GLU A 262 21.75 -23.54 -1.73
N LYS A 263 22.06 -23.61 -3.05
CA LYS A 263 21.11 -23.95 -4.13
C LYS A 263 20.36 -25.25 -3.87
N ASP A 264 21.02 -26.18 -3.20
CA ASP A 264 20.43 -27.47 -2.82
C ASP A 264 19.48 -27.37 -1.63
N LYS A 265 19.47 -26.23 -0.93
CA LYS A 265 18.53 -25.97 0.15
C LYS A 265 17.23 -25.36 -0.35
N ASN A 266 16.16 -25.71 0.34
CA ASN A 266 14.88 -25.03 0.18
C ASN A 266 15.07 -23.50 0.34
N PRO A 267 14.55 -22.65 -0.56
CA PRO A 267 14.70 -21.19 -0.52
C PRO A 267 14.38 -20.57 0.84
N TRP A 268 13.40 -21.09 1.54
CA TRP A 268 12.98 -20.61 2.88
C TRP A 268 13.92 -20.99 4.01
N GLU A 269 14.81 -21.98 3.78
CA GLU A 269 15.82 -22.48 4.72
C GLU A 269 17.23 -21.92 4.46
N ARG A 270 17.39 -21.18 3.37
CA ARG A 270 18.65 -20.50 3.02
C ARG A 270 18.97 -19.40 4.05
N THR A 271 20.22 -19.05 4.19
CA THR A 271 20.70 -18.01 5.11
C THR A 271 21.29 -16.83 4.33
N PRO A 272 20.59 -15.69 4.22
CA PRO A 272 19.17 -15.48 4.57
C PRO A 272 18.22 -16.17 3.57
N PRO A 273 16.94 -16.40 3.94
CA PRO A 273 15.93 -16.91 3.02
C PRO A 273 15.83 -16.04 1.76
N ARG A 274 15.83 -16.65 0.58
CA ARG A 274 15.80 -15.96 -0.72
C ARG A 274 15.37 -16.89 -1.85
N LEU A 275 14.72 -16.34 -2.85
CA LEU A 275 14.18 -17.06 -3.98
C LEU A 275 14.54 -16.32 -5.29
N GLU A 276 15.05 -17.04 -6.26
CA GLU A 276 15.21 -16.52 -7.61
C GLU A 276 13.85 -16.32 -8.28
N PRO A 277 13.68 -15.27 -9.13
CA PRO A 277 12.43 -15.06 -9.82
C PRO A 277 12.19 -16.13 -10.88
N ASP A 278 10.91 -16.37 -11.15
CA ASP A 278 10.53 -17.23 -12.28
C ASP A 278 11.04 -16.60 -13.59
N LYS A 279 11.72 -17.40 -14.43
CA LYS A 279 12.23 -16.95 -15.71
C LYS A 279 11.09 -16.48 -16.63
N GLY A 280 11.18 -15.24 -17.11
CA GLY A 280 10.14 -14.59 -17.90
C GLY A 280 8.91 -14.18 -17.08
N GLY A 281 8.94 -14.40 -15.76
CA GLY A 281 7.86 -14.02 -14.85
C GLY A 281 7.76 -12.50 -14.63
N PRO A 282 6.68 -12.03 -13.97
CA PRO A 282 6.43 -10.60 -13.81
C PRO A 282 7.52 -9.88 -13.00
N ILE A 283 8.11 -10.53 -12.01
CA ILE A 283 9.16 -9.93 -11.18
C ILE A 283 10.44 -9.72 -12.00
N GLU A 284 10.86 -10.74 -12.78
CA GLU A 284 12.04 -10.60 -13.67
C GLU A 284 11.83 -9.46 -14.68
N GLN A 285 10.62 -9.37 -15.26
CA GLN A 285 10.26 -8.28 -16.18
C GLN A 285 10.35 -6.91 -15.50
N ILE A 286 9.77 -6.76 -14.31
CA ILE A 286 9.81 -5.51 -13.53
C ILE A 286 11.26 -5.13 -13.19
N TRP A 287 12.08 -6.09 -12.73
CA TRP A 287 13.49 -5.82 -12.42
C TRP A 287 14.29 -5.39 -13.64
N ALA A 288 14.06 -6.02 -14.79
CA ALA A 288 14.74 -5.64 -16.04
C ALA A 288 14.40 -4.19 -16.46
N LEU A 289 13.14 -3.77 -16.30
CA LEU A 289 12.70 -2.40 -16.56
C LEU A 289 13.26 -1.42 -15.53
N TYR A 290 13.20 -1.79 -14.25
CA TYR A 290 13.74 -0.98 -13.17
C TYR A 290 15.26 -0.77 -13.30
N ASP A 291 16.02 -1.81 -13.60
CA ASP A 291 17.47 -1.70 -13.81
C ASP A 291 17.82 -0.80 -14.97
N LYS A 292 17.06 -0.87 -16.08
CA LYS A 292 17.21 0.07 -17.20
C LYS A 292 16.89 1.50 -16.77
N SER A 293 15.86 1.70 -15.96
CA SER A 293 15.45 3.04 -15.51
C SER A 293 16.51 3.74 -14.65
N LYS A 294 17.29 2.98 -13.89
CA LYS A 294 18.39 3.53 -13.06
C LYS A 294 19.52 4.17 -13.86
N VAL A 295 19.71 3.74 -15.09
CA VAL A 295 20.82 4.19 -15.96
C VAL A 295 20.35 4.98 -17.17
N GLU A 296 19.04 5.16 -17.37
CA GLU A 296 18.49 5.93 -18.48
C GLU A 296 18.61 7.45 -18.19
N PRO A 297 19.44 8.19 -18.94
CA PRO A 297 19.61 9.61 -18.72
C PRO A 297 18.46 10.48 -19.21
N ASP A 298 17.73 10.03 -20.23
CA ASP A 298 16.60 10.76 -20.78
C ASP A 298 15.36 10.65 -19.87
N PRO A 299 14.84 11.76 -19.31
CA PRO A 299 13.71 11.73 -18.41
C PRO A 299 12.44 11.11 -19.02
N MET A 300 12.17 11.36 -20.31
CA MET A 300 10.98 10.83 -20.96
C MET A 300 11.08 9.33 -21.22
N LYS A 301 12.25 8.84 -21.59
CA LYS A 301 12.50 7.39 -21.72
C LYS A 301 12.44 6.72 -20.36
N ARG A 302 12.91 7.38 -19.32
CA ARG A 302 12.81 6.90 -17.95
C ARG A 302 11.36 6.79 -17.50
N ASN A 303 10.52 7.80 -17.80
CA ASN A 303 9.08 7.72 -17.54
C ASN A 303 8.40 6.60 -18.34
N GLN A 304 8.81 6.37 -19.58
CA GLN A 304 8.30 5.23 -20.37
C GLN A 304 8.61 3.89 -19.69
N LEU A 305 9.81 3.71 -19.14
CA LEU A 305 10.14 2.49 -18.40
C LEU A 305 9.28 2.31 -17.14
N VAL A 306 8.92 3.41 -16.46
CA VAL A 306 7.96 3.37 -15.35
C VAL A 306 6.57 2.94 -15.84
N TRP A 307 6.09 3.50 -16.96
CA TRP A 307 4.79 3.09 -17.54
C TRP A 307 4.79 1.65 -18.02
N ASP A 308 5.91 1.15 -18.52
CA ASP A 308 6.07 -0.27 -18.89
C ASP A 308 6.00 -1.19 -17.63
N MET A 309 6.58 -0.77 -16.49
CA MET A 309 6.39 -1.48 -15.22
C MET A 309 4.93 -1.45 -14.77
N ILE A 310 4.25 -0.31 -14.90
CA ILE A 310 2.81 -0.20 -14.61
C ILE A 310 2.01 -1.20 -15.47
N LYS A 311 2.36 -1.33 -16.74
CA LYS A 311 1.71 -2.31 -17.62
C LYS A 311 1.83 -3.74 -17.07
N VAL A 312 2.97 -4.12 -16.52
CA VAL A 312 3.12 -5.43 -15.85
C VAL A 312 2.18 -5.54 -14.64
N HIS A 313 2.04 -4.48 -13.84
CA HIS A 313 1.09 -4.45 -12.73
C HIS A 313 -0.38 -4.59 -13.20
N VAL A 314 -0.75 -3.97 -14.31
CA VAL A 314 -2.10 -4.07 -14.88
C VAL A 314 -2.38 -5.47 -15.41
N ASP A 315 -1.43 -6.05 -16.15
CA ASP A 315 -1.60 -7.33 -16.82
C ASP A 315 -1.51 -8.51 -15.83
N GLN A 316 -0.56 -8.46 -14.92
CA GLN A 316 -0.20 -9.56 -14.01
C GLN A 316 -0.61 -9.34 -12.56
N GLY A 317 -1.05 -8.11 -12.19
CA GLY A 317 -1.50 -7.78 -10.84
C GLY A 317 -2.95 -8.18 -10.55
N PRO A 318 -3.56 -7.60 -9.50
CA PRO A 318 -2.91 -6.72 -8.51
C PRO A 318 -1.95 -7.49 -7.59
N PHE A 319 -0.74 -6.95 -7.37
CA PHE A 319 0.20 -7.52 -6.39
C PHE A 319 -0.10 -7.02 -4.98
N PHE A 320 -0.76 -5.90 -4.86
CA PHE A 320 -1.35 -5.36 -3.64
C PHE A 320 -2.69 -4.70 -3.96
N MET A 321 -3.60 -4.67 -3.00
CA MET A 321 -4.95 -4.15 -3.15
C MET A 321 -5.15 -2.94 -2.26
N GLY A 322 -5.60 -1.83 -2.86
CA GLY A 322 -6.02 -0.61 -2.18
C GLY A 322 -7.53 -0.48 -2.08
N THR A 323 -7.95 0.58 -1.42
CA THR A 323 -9.36 0.98 -1.30
C THR A 323 -9.60 2.31 -1.99
N VAL A 324 -8.97 3.38 -1.49
CA VAL A 324 -9.07 4.73 -2.03
C VAL A 324 -7.69 5.38 -2.14
N ALA A 325 -7.48 6.11 -3.23
CA ALA A 325 -6.32 6.97 -3.40
C ALA A 325 -6.64 8.39 -2.91
N ASN A 326 -5.60 9.09 -2.47
CA ASN A 326 -5.64 10.52 -2.15
C ASN A 326 -6.78 10.95 -1.19
N TYR A 327 -7.10 10.11 -0.20
CA TYR A 327 -8.02 10.52 0.86
C TYR A 327 -7.38 11.62 1.74
N PRO A 328 -8.17 12.48 2.41
CA PRO A 328 -7.62 13.62 3.15
C PRO A 328 -6.91 13.19 4.44
N ARG A 329 -5.78 13.83 4.70
CA ARG A 329 -5.07 13.81 5.98
C ARG A 329 -5.55 14.95 6.86
N ILE A 330 -5.66 14.68 8.16
CA ILE A 330 -5.99 15.68 9.15
C ILE A 330 -4.70 16.36 9.59
N ILE A 331 -4.69 17.68 9.44
CA ILE A 331 -3.62 18.54 9.93
C ILE A 331 -4.20 19.39 11.06
N LEU A 332 -3.52 19.46 12.18
CA LEU A 332 -3.92 20.26 13.32
C LEU A 332 -3.10 21.54 13.37
N VAL A 333 -3.78 22.68 13.49
CA VAL A 333 -3.14 23.99 13.52
C VAL A 333 -3.71 24.81 14.66
N LYS A 334 -2.86 25.26 15.58
CA LYS A 334 -3.27 26.15 16.68
C LYS A 334 -3.69 27.51 16.14
N GLU A 335 -4.76 28.06 16.70
CA GLU A 335 -5.19 29.43 16.40
C GLU A 335 -4.05 30.42 16.66
N GLY A 336 -3.84 31.35 15.75
CA GLY A 336 -2.74 32.31 15.82
C GLY A 336 -1.42 31.82 15.23
N LEU A 337 -1.27 30.52 14.90
CA LEU A 337 -0.11 30.04 14.15
C LEU A 337 -0.25 30.39 12.66
N MET A 338 0.57 31.36 12.23
CA MET A 338 0.52 31.99 10.92
C MET A 338 1.42 31.24 9.92
N ASN A 339 1.12 31.44 8.66
CA ASN A 339 1.88 30.88 7.50
C ASN A 339 1.83 29.36 7.34
N VAL A 340 1.03 28.65 8.15
CA VAL A 340 0.75 27.24 7.87
C VAL A 340 -0.20 27.17 6.67
N PRO A 341 0.19 26.51 5.57
CA PRO A 341 -0.62 26.50 4.36
C PRO A 341 -2.02 25.91 4.57
N THR A 342 -2.99 26.46 3.87
CA THR A 342 -4.28 25.80 3.68
C THR A 342 -4.21 24.83 2.51
N HIS A 343 -5.20 23.96 2.35
CA HIS A 343 -5.33 23.11 1.15
C HIS A 343 -5.38 23.95 -0.14
N ASP A 344 -6.07 25.09 -0.10
CA ASP A 344 -6.19 26.01 -1.24
C ASP A 344 -4.83 26.63 -1.60
N ASP A 345 -4.01 27.00 -0.62
CA ASP A 345 -2.66 27.49 -0.87
C ASP A 345 -1.80 26.45 -1.55
N LEU A 346 -1.83 25.21 -1.05
CA LEU A 346 -1.07 24.10 -1.61
C LEU A 346 -1.53 23.74 -3.03
N THR A 347 -2.83 23.85 -3.30
CA THR A 347 -3.39 23.67 -4.63
C THR A 347 -2.92 24.75 -5.59
N LYS A 348 -2.94 26.01 -5.18
CA LYS A 348 -2.39 27.13 -5.99
C LYS A 348 -0.91 26.97 -6.30
N TRP A 349 -0.15 26.41 -5.37
CA TRP A 349 1.28 26.15 -5.55
C TRP A 349 1.57 24.88 -6.37
N GLY A 350 0.53 24.15 -6.79
CA GLY A 350 0.65 22.93 -7.57
C GLY A 350 1.02 21.69 -6.77
N LEU A 351 1.06 21.78 -5.45
CA LEU A 351 1.46 20.66 -4.56
C LEU A 351 0.25 19.84 -4.10
N GLY A 352 -0.98 20.39 -4.14
CA GLY A 352 -2.21 19.71 -3.77
C GLY A 352 -2.26 19.23 -2.31
N GLY A 353 -1.44 19.80 -1.42
CA GLY A 353 -1.42 19.42 -0.02
C GLY A 353 -0.80 18.07 0.28
N PHE A 354 0.09 17.62 -0.58
CA PHE A 354 0.77 16.34 -0.44
C PHE A 354 1.53 16.21 0.88
N VAL A 355 1.11 15.26 1.72
CA VAL A 355 1.76 14.96 3.00
C VAL A 355 2.23 13.50 2.99
N ASN A 356 3.52 13.30 2.73
CA ASN A 356 4.14 12.01 2.98
C ASN A 356 5.28 12.16 3.98
N PRO A 357 5.09 11.75 5.24
CA PRO A 357 6.09 11.96 6.30
C PRO A 357 7.35 11.11 6.12
N TRP A 358 7.29 10.07 5.29
CA TRP A 358 8.40 9.13 5.13
C TRP A 358 9.38 9.50 4.02
N ILE A 359 8.89 10.08 2.94
CA ILE A 359 9.68 10.33 1.73
C ILE A 359 9.94 11.81 1.51
N HIS A 360 8.98 12.65 1.91
CA HIS A 360 9.16 14.08 1.89
C HIS A 360 9.09 14.59 3.33
N PRO A 361 10.15 15.23 3.80
CA PRO A 361 10.05 16.02 5.01
C PRO A 361 9.06 17.16 4.74
N THR A 362 7.78 16.83 4.85
CA THR A 362 6.66 17.72 4.58
C THR A 362 6.85 19.11 5.20
N PRO A 363 7.33 19.23 6.44
CA PRO A 363 7.63 20.55 7.01
C PRO A 363 8.65 21.34 6.21
N ALA A 364 9.67 20.71 5.67
CA ALA A 364 10.71 21.41 4.90
C ALA A 364 10.17 21.97 3.57
N VAL A 365 9.17 21.32 2.97
CA VAL A 365 8.52 21.80 1.74
C VAL A 365 7.66 23.04 2.00
N TYR A 366 7.12 23.19 3.22
CA TYR A 366 6.21 24.28 3.57
C TYR A 366 6.87 25.37 4.42
N GLU A 367 8.20 25.39 4.48
CA GLU A 367 9.00 26.42 5.15
C GLU A 367 8.58 26.70 6.60
N PRO A 368 8.60 25.71 7.50
CA PRO A 368 8.13 25.92 8.88
C PRO A 368 8.94 26.98 9.62
N GLY A 369 10.12 27.32 9.14
CA GLY A 369 10.91 28.46 9.64
C GLY A 369 10.24 29.83 9.43
N ALA A 370 9.25 29.89 8.53
CA ALA A 370 8.44 31.10 8.30
C ALA A 370 7.16 31.12 9.14
N TRP A 371 6.88 30.08 9.94
CA TRP A 371 5.70 30.04 10.80
C TRP A 371 5.95 30.80 12.11
N PHE A 372 4.98 31.55 12.56
CA PHE A 372 5.06 32.30 13.79
C PHE A 372 3.68 32.48 14.42
N PHE A 373 3.63 32.70 15.72
CA PHE A 373 2.40 33.09 16.39
C PHE A 373 2.15 34.61 16.26
N SER A 374 0.97 34.99 15.84
CA SER A 374 0.56 36.39 15.79
C SER A 374 0.43 37.02 17.21
N ASN A 375 0.30 36.19 18.24
CA ASN A 375 0.18 36.51 19.64
C ASN A 375 1.20 35.72 20.50
N PRO A 376 2.51 35.90 20.27
CA PRO A 376 3.55 35.03 20.85
C PRO A 376 3.55 35.04 22.40
N ASP A 377 3.04 36.08 23.03
CA ASP A 377 2.98 36.16 24.50
C ASP A 377 1.98 35.18 25.13
N GLU A 378 0.97 34.75 24.36
CA GLU A 378 -0.03 33.75 24.79
C GLU A 378 0.49 32.30 24.60
N HIS A 379 1.63 32.11 23.96
CA HIS A 379 2.21 30.80 23.61
C HIS A 379 3.60 30.59 24.24
N LYS A 380 3.94 31.37 25.26
CA LYS A 380 5.16 31.13 26.06
C LYS A 380 4.96 29.91 26.95
N ALA A 381 5.91 28.97 26.92
CA ALA A 381 5.92 27.77 27.76
C ALA A 381 6.13 28.15 29.24
#